data_63f5b594e3df4385fed5612e2fa460b1
#
_entry.id   63f5b594e3df4385fed5612e2fa460b1
#
_cell.length_a   1.000
_cell.length_b   1.000
_cell.length_c   1.000
_cell.angle_alpha   90.00
_cell.angle_beta   90.00
_cell.angle_gamma   90.00
#
_symmetry.space_group_name_H-M   'P 1'
#
loop_
_entity.id
_entity.type
_entity.pdbx_description
1 polymer ?
#
loop_
_entity_poly.entity_id
_entity_poly.type
_entity_poly.pdbx_seq_one_letter_code
_entity_poly.pdbx_strand_id
1 'polypeptide(L)'
;MNGTQSAVAEERKLLPAKELLKALAPYRPPTLKRSIFELFVTIIPFIGFWLAAWLSLSVSYWLTLMISLCNAAFLLRLFAIQHDCGHGSFFSNRRLSDWVGRIIGVLTLTPYDVWRRTHSIHHSTHGNLGKRGMGDIHTMTV
;
A
#
# COMPACT_ATOMS: atom_id res chain seq x y z
N MET A 1 48.91 6.13 -14.07
CA MET A 1 47.46 6.12 -14.27
C MET A 1 46.78 5.20 -13.24
N ASN A 2 46.96 5.44 -11.92
CA ASN A 2 46.42 4.55 -10.84
C ASN A 2 45.78 5.34 -9.69
N GLY A 3 45.43 6.60 -9.89
CA GLY A 3 44.91 7.45 -8.82
C GLY A 3 43.36 7.63 -8.79
N THR A 4 42.65 7.16 -9.81
CA THR A 4 41.21 7.43 -9.96
C THR A 4 40.30 6.24 -9.62
N GLN A 5 40.85 5.06 -9.37
CA GLN A 5 40.06 3.90 -8.97
C GLN A 5 39.90 3.72 -7.45
N SER A 6 40.76 4.38 -6.64
CA SER A 6 40.66 4.32 -5.17
C SER A 6 39.59 5.26 -4.57
N ALA A 7 39.17 6.28 -5.33
CA ALA A 7 38.17 7.22 -4.86
C ALA A 7 36.70 6.77 -5.08
N VAL A 8 36.47 5.72 -5.86
CA VAL A 8 35.09 5.17 -6.12
C VAL A 8 34.73 4.04 -5.16
N ALA A 9 35.72 3.52 -4.45
CA ALA A 9 35.53 2.48 -3.44
C ALA A 9 35.53 3.04 -2.01
N GLU A 10 35.01 4.25 -1.82
CA GLU A 10 34.49 4.63 -0.51
C GLU A 10 33.18 3.86 -0.33
N GLU A 11 33.36 2.60 0.07
CA GLU A 11 32.36 1.66 0.48
C GLU A 11 31.37 2.45 1.34
N ARG A 12 30.18 2.73 0.82
CA ARG A 12 29.05 3.21 1.63
C ARG A 12 28.95 2.21 2.76
N LYS A 13 29.49 2.56 3.91
CA LYS A 13 29.47 1.77 5.11
C LYS A 13 28.01 1.60 5.47
N LEU A 14 27.39 0.57 4.92
CA LEU A 14 26.00 0.24 5.21
C LEU A 14 25.92 0.09 6.73
N LEU A 15 25.12 0.94 7.35
CA LEU A 15 24.90 0.85 8.80
C LEU A 15 24.45 -0.58 9.12
N PRO A 16 25.02 -1.21 10.16
CA PRO A 16 24.54 -2.49 10.63
C PRO A 16 23.01 -2.45 10.77
N ALA A 17 22.32 -3.52 10.40
CA ALA A 17 20.85 -3.55 10.37
C ALA A 17 20.21 -3.08 11.68
N LYS A 18 20.86 -3.36 12.84
CA LYS A 18 20.43 -2.87 14.15
C LYS A 18 20.49 -1.33 14.29
N GLU A 19 21.55 -0.71 13.78
CA GLU A 19 21.73 0.76 13.82
C GLU A 19 20.76 1.44 12.88
N LEU A 20 20.56 0.87 11.69
CA LEU A 20 19.54 1.35 10.74
C LEU A 20 18.14 1.27 11.35
N LEU A 21 17.77 0.15 11.96
CA LEU A 21 16.49 -0.01 12.63
C LEU A 21 16.31 0.99 13.79
N LYS A 22 17.36 1.28 14.54
CA LYS A 22 17.36 2.27 15.62
C LYS A 22 17.20 3.69 15.08
N ALA A 23 17.89 4.03 14.00
CA ALA A 23 17.78 5.33 13.34
C ALA A 23 16.38 5.55 12.73
N LEU A 24 15.73 4.49 12.23
CA LEU A 24 14.38 4.54 11.65
C LEU A 24 13.26 4.46 12.69
N ALA A 25 13.55 4.06 13.93
CA ALA A 25 12.54 3.89 14.99
C ALA A 25 11.67 5.14 15.23
N PRO A 26 12.18 6.39 15.22
CA PRO A 26 11.36 7.59 15.40
C PRO A 26 10.34 7.84 14.28
N TYR A 27 10.58 7.28 13.07
CA TYR A 27 9.72 7.47 11.90
C TYR A 27 8.65 6.39 11.74
N ARG A 28 8.67 5.36 12.60
CA ARG A 28 7.73 4.23 12.56
C ARG A 28 6.31 4.55 13.04
N PRO A 29 6.11 5.35 14.12
CA PRO A 29 4.76 5.53 14.64
C PRO A 29 3.91 6.37 13.67
N PRO A 30 2.70 5.91 13.32
CA PRO A 30 1.79 6.69 12.51
C PRO A 30 1.31 7.91 13.29
N THR A 31 1.19 9.04 12.61
CA THR A 31 0.62 10.26 13.17
C THR A 31 -0.83 10.41 12.77
N LEU A 32 -1.74 10.61 13.73
CA LEU A 32 -3.18 10.71 13.48
C LEU A 32 -3.52 11.78 12.43
N LYS A 33 -2.86 12.94 12.50
CA LYS A 33 -3.06 14.04 11.54
C LYS A 33 -2.77 13.60 10.10
N ARG A 34 -1.66 12.91 9.88
CA ARG A 34 -1.30 12.39 8.56
C ARG A 34 -2.30 11.35 8.08
N SER A 35 -2.67 10.40 8.93
CA SER A 35 -3.63 9.34 8.56
C SER A 35 -4.99 9.93 8.17
N ILE A 36 -5.49 10.92 8.93
CA ILE A 36 -6.73 11.62 8.59
C ILE A 36 -6.58 12.38 7.27
N PHE A 37 -5.50 13.12 7.08
CA PHE A 37 -5.24 13.83 5.83
C PHE A 37 -5.22 12.88 4.63
N GLU A 38 -4.52 11.74 4.73
CA GLU A 38 -4.45 10.72 3.67
C GLU A 38 -5.84 10.14 3.33
N LEU A 39 -6.70 9.94 4.32
CA LEU A 39 -8.09 9.54 4.09
C LEU A 39 -8.85 10.61 3.31
N PHE A 40 -8.78 11.87 3.74
CA PHE A 40 -9.53 12.96 3.08
C PHE A 40 -9.10 13.18 1.64
N VAL A 41 -7.78 13.27 1.37
CA VAL A 41 -7.26 13.47 0.00
C VAL A 41 -7.46 12.26 -0.90
N THR A 42 -7.88 11.13 -0.34
CA THR A 42 -8.19 9.92 -1.12
C THR A 42 -9.70 9.76 -1.31
N ILE A 43 -10.49 9.84 -0.23
CA ILE A 43 -11.93 9.56 -0.27
C ILE A 43 -12.69 10.68 -1.01
N ILE A 44 -12.34 11.95 -0.77
CA ILE A 44 -13.05 13.08 -1.40
C ILE A 44 -12.92 13.03 -2.93
N PRO A 45 -11.70 12.94 -3.52
CA PRO A 45 -11.59 12.81 -4.97
C PRO A 45 -12.21 11.50 -5.49
N PHE A 46 -12.07 10.39 -4.78
CA PHE A 46 -12.69 9.12 -5.18
C PHE A 46 -14.20 9.26 -5.38
N ILE A 47 -14.89 9.83 -4.38
CA ILE A 47 -16.33 10.09 -4.48
C ILE A 47 -16.64 11.11 -5.57
N GLY A 48 -15.85 12.19 -5.67
CA GLY A 48 -16.01 13.21 -6.68
C GLY A 48 -15.91 12.69 -8.10
N PHE A 49 -14.88 11.88 -8.39
CA PHE A 49 -14.71 11.23 -9.70
C PHE A 49 -15.81 10.19 -9.96
N TRP A 50 -16.27 9.49 -8.94
CA TRP A 50 -17.35 8.53 -9.08
C TRP A 50 -18.66 9.22 -9.49
N LEU A 51 -19.01 10.32 -8.82
CA LEU A 51 -20.17 11.14 -9.15
C LEU A 51 -20.02 11.78 -10.54
N ALA A 52 -18.83 12.31 -10.86
CA ALA A 52 -18.56 12.89 -12.18
C ALA A 52 -18.68 11.83 -13.29
N ALA A 53 -18.18 10.60 -13.07
CA ALA A 53 -18.32 9.50 -14.02
C ALA A 53 -19.81 9.16 -14.22
N TRP A 54 -20.60 9.10 -13.15
CA TRP A 54 -22.03 8.82 -13.25
C TRP A 54 -22.78 9.93 -14.02
N LEU A 55 -22.53 11.18 -13.69
CA LEU A 55 -23.15 12.31 -14.41
C LEU A 55 -22.74 12.37 -15.89
N SER A 56 -21.52 11.99 -16.22
CA SER A 56 -21.02 12.02 -17.59
C SER A 56 -21.62 10.93 -18.50
N LEU A 57 -22.29 9.91 -17.95
CA LEU A 57 -22.95 8.85 -18.70
C LEU A 57 -24.02 9.41 -19.67
N SER A 58 -24.70 10.46 -19.30
CA SER A 58 -25.71 11.15 -20.13
C SER A 58 -25.10 12.01 -21.26
N VAL A 59 -23.78 12.26 -21.20
CA VAL A 59 -23.06 13.13 -22.13
C VAL A 59 -22.24 12.31 -23.12
N SER A 60 -21.34 11.44 -22.63
CA SER A 60 -20.46 10.64 -23.47
C SER A 60 -19.81 9.50 -22.70
N TYR A 61 -19.87 8.28 -23.25
CA TYR A 61 -19.15 7.11 -22.71
C TYR A 61 -17.64 7.29 -22.71
N TRP A 62 -17.07 7.98 -23.68
CA TRP A 62 -15.63 8.26 -23.71
C TRP A 62 -15.20 9.17 -22.58
N LEU A 63 -16.00 10.19 -22.27
CA LEU A 63 -15.76 11.06 -21.12
C LEU A 63 -15.85 10.26 -19.82
N THR A 64 -16.87 9.41 -19.69
CA THR A 64 -17.02 8.53 -18.52
C THR A 64 -15.82 7.60 -18.35
N LEU A 65 -15.34 7.03 -19.44
CA LEU A 65 -14.16 6.14 -19.42
C LEU A 65 -12.92 6.88 -18.93
N MET A 66 -12.66 8.08 -19.42
CA MET A 66 -11.52 8.91 -18.97
C MET A 66 -11.60 9.25 -17.49
N ILE A 67 -12.77 9.67 -17.02
CA ILE A 67 -13.01 9.96 -15.60
C ILE A 67 -12.84 8.72 -14.75
N SER A 68 -13.34 7.56 -15.21
CA SER A 68 -13.20 6.28 -14.51
C SER A 68 -11.75 5.84 -14.41
N LEU A 69 -10.94 6.07 -15.45
CA LEU A 69 -9.51 5.78 -15.44
C LEU A 69 -8.78 6.62 -14.38
N CYS A 70 -9.12 7.92 -14.26
CA CYS A 70 -8.61 8.77 -13.19
C CYS A 70 -9.04 8.24 -11.80
N ASN A 71 -10.30 7.79 -11.69
CA ASN A 71 -10.81 7.25 -10.42
C ASN A 71 -10.14 5.95 -10.01
N ALA A 72 -9.69 5.13 -10.97
CA ALA A 72 -8.96 3.89 -10.68
C ALA A 72 -7.69 4.14 -9.87
N ALA A 73 -7.00 5.28 -10.07
CA ALA A 73 -5.83 5.65 -9.27
C ALA A 73 -6.20 5.87 -7.79
N PHE A 74 -7.36 6.47 -7.51
CA PHE A 74 -7.85 6.63 -6.13
C PHE A 74 -8.36 5.33 -5.53
N LEU A 75 -8.90 4.42 -6.33
CA LEU A 75 -9.24 3.07 -5.90
C LEU A 75 -7.98 2.29 -5.45
N LEU A 76 -6.90 2.36 -6.23
CA LEU A 76 -5.61 1.77 -5.85
C LEU A 76 -5.05 2.41 -4.56
N ARG A 77 -5.21 3.72 -4.41
CA ARG A 77 -4.80 4.43 -3.20
C ARG A 77 -5.63 4.02 -1.98
N LEU A 78 -6.94 3.79 -2.13
CA LEU A 78 -7.78 3.21 -1.08
C LEU A 78 -7.29 1.82 -0.68
N PHE A 79 -6.96 0.97 -1.65
CA PHE A 79 -6.39 -0.33 -1.38
C PHE A 79 -5.04 -0.24 -0.63
N ALA A 80 -4.18 0.72 -0.96
CA ALA A 80 -2.92 0.96 -0.23
C ALA A 80 -3.19 1.37 1.23
N ILE A 81 -4.19 2.21 1.49
CA ILE A 81 -4.60 2.55 2.86
C ILE A 81 -5.14 1.32 3.60
N GLN A 82 -5.96 0.50 2.95
CA GLN A 82 -6.45 -0.78 3.50
C GLN A 82 -5.30 -1.72 3.85
N HIS A 83 -4.29 -1.80 3.00
CA HIS A 83 -3.07 -2.58 3.19
C HIS A 83 -2.32 -2.12 4.44
N ASP A 84 -2.11 -0.81 4.60
CA ASP A 84 -1.44 -0.24 5.78
C ASP A 84 -2.26 -0.43 7.06
N CYS A 85 -3.58 -0.39 6.97
CA CYS A 85 -4.47 -0.79 8.06
C CYS A 85 -4.25 -2.27 8.44
N GLY A 86 -4.08 -3.16 7.45
CA GLY A 86 -3.79 -4.58 7.65
C GLY A 86 -2.49 -4.81 8.40
N HIS A 87 -1.46 -4.05 8.09
CA HIS A 87 -0.18 -4.08 8.80
C HIS A 87 -0.22 -3.38 10.17
N GLY A 88 -1.26 -2.59 10.46
CA GLY A 88 -1.36 -1.79 11.68
C GLY A 88 -0.43 -0.59 11.69
N SER A 89 0.01 -0.14 10.51
CA SER A 89 0.91 1.00 10.32
C SER A 89 0.18 2.31 10.03
N PHE A 90 -1.15 2.26 9.78
CA PHE A 90 -1.93 3.43 9.40
C PHE A 90 -2.41 4.26 10.59
N PHE A 91 -2.87 3.62 11.68
CA PHE A 91 -3.20 4.27 12.94
C PHE A 91 -2.47 3.58 14.10
N SER A 92 -2.13 4.34 15.15
CA SER A 92 -1.59 3.76 16.40
C SER A 92 -2.62 2.86 17.10
N ASN A 93 -3.91 3.15 16.95
CA ASN A 93 -4.99 2.33 17.49
C ASN A 93 -5.34 1.20 16.51
N ARG A 94 -5.04 -0.05 16.90
CA ARG A 94 -5.31 -1.24 16.07
C ARG A 94 -6.78 -1.41 15.72
N ARG A 95 -7.69 -1.18 16.67
CA ARG A 95 -9.14 -1.33 16.43
C ARG A 95 -9.63 -0.33 15.38
N LEU A 96 -9.12 0.91 15.44
CA LEU A 96 -9.44 1.94 14.45
C LEU A 96 -8.93 1.55 13.06
N SER A 97 -7.69 1.05 12.96
CA SER A 97 -7.15 0.52 11.69
C SER A 97 -8.04 -0.59 11.12
N ASP A 98 -8.44 -1.55 11.95
CA ASP A 98 -9.26 -2.67 11.49
C ASP A 98 -10.66 -2.21 11.02
N TRP A 99 -11.28 -1.24 11.69
CA TRP A 99 -12.56 -0.69 11.25
C TRP A 99 -12.45 0.09 9.95
N VAL A 100 -11.46 0.97 9.84
CA VAL A 100 -11.20 1.72 8.59
C VAL A 100 -10.88 0.77 7.45
N GLY A 101 -10.04 -0.25 7.69
CA GLY A 101 -9.73 -1.27 6.70
C GLY A 101 -10.96 -2.05 6.22
N ARG A 102 -11.92 -2.38 7.10
CA ARG A 102 -13.17 -3.04 6.73
C ARG A 102 -14.07 -2.14 5.88
N ILE A 103 -14.21 -0.87 6.27
CA ILE A 103 -15.01 0.10 5.49
C ILE A 103 -14.42 0.26 4.08
N ILE A 104 -13.10 0.45 3.98
CA ILE A 104 -12.42 0.54 2.68
C ILE A 104 -12.54 -0.78 1.92
N GLY A 105 -12.48 -1.92 2.60
CA GLY A 105 -12.65 -3.24 2.01
C GLY A 105 -13.99 -3.46 1.31
N VAL A 106 -15.06 -2.78 1.76
CA VAL A 106 -16.34 -2.75 1.05
C VAL A 106 -16.21 -1.95 -0.25
N LEU A 107 -15.55 -0.80 -0.23
CA LEU A 107 -15.36 0.05 -1.41
C LEU A 107 -14.44 -0.58 -2.46
N THR A 108 -13.44 -1.34 -2.02
CA THR A 108 -12.47 -2.04 -2.88
C THR A 108 -12.92 -3.45 -3.27
N LEU A 109 -14.09 -3.89 -2.81
CA LEU A 109 -14.61 -5.25 -2.95
C LEU A 109 -13.62 -6.33 -2.46
N THR A 110 -12.82 -5.99 -1.46
CA THR A 110 -11.80 -6.86 -0.88
C THR A 110 -12.15 -7.15 0.58
N PRO A 111 -12.59 -8.36 0.94
CA PRO A 111 -12.94 -8.72 2.32
C PRO A 111 -11.72 -8.56 3.24
N TYR A 112 -11.67 -7.47 4.00
CA TYR A 112 -10.50 -7.05 4.77
C TYR A 112 -9.91 -8.13 5.68
N ASP A 113 -10.75 -8.81 6.49
CA ASP A 113 -10.26 -9.77 7.47
C ASP A 113 -9.69 -11.04 6.80
N VAL A 114 -10.28 -11.47 5.68
CA VAL A 114 -9.77 -12.59 4.88
C VAL A 114 -8.47 -12.19 4.22
N TRP A 115 -8.47 -11.06 3.52
CA TRP A 115 -7.29 -10.53 2.84
C TRP A 115 -6.12 -10.32 3.82
N ARG A 116 -6.35 -9.71 4.97
CA ARG A 116 -5.30 -9.49 6.00
C ARG A 116 -4.67 -10.80 6.46
N ARG A 117 -5.48 -11.85 6.65
CA ARG A 117 -4.99 -13.17 7.09
C ARG A 117 -4.12 -13.81 6.01
N THR A 118 -4.61 -13.85 4.77
CA THR A 118 -3.87 -14.44 3.64
C THR A 118 -2.60 -13.66 3.32
N HIS A 119 -2.67 -12.33 3.41
CA HIS A 119 -1.53 -11.43 3.21
C HIS A 119 -0.44 -11.61 4.29
N SER A 120 -0.84 -11.83 5.54
CA SER A 120 0.08 -12.15 6.63
C SER A 120 0.80 -13.49 6.39
N ILE A 121 0.08 -14.50 5.87
CA ILE A 121 0.69 -15.79 5.48
C ILE A 121 1.68 -15.57 4.34
N HIS A 122 1.30 -14.79 3.31
CA HIS A 122 2.19 -14.45 2.20
C HIS A 122 3.50 -13.82 2.71
N HIS A 123 3.44 -12.82 3.59
CA HIS A 123 4.65 -12.23 4.17
C HIS A 123 5.51 -13.20 4.98
N SER A 124 4.89 -14.15 5.69
CA SER A 124 5.63 -15.14 6.51
C SER A 124 6.28 -16.26 5.69
N THR A 125 5.79 -16.49 4.46
CA THR A 125 6.27 -17.56 3.58
C THR A 125 7.01 -17.05 2.35
N HIS A 126 7.01 -15.72 2.12
CA HIS A 126 7.66 -15.10 0.96
C HIS A 126 9.15 -15.48 0.88
N GLY A 127 9.57 -15.91 -0.31
CA GLY A 127 10.94 -16.35 -0.55
C GLY A 127 11.25 -17.79 -0.10
N ASN A 128 10.30 -18.50 0.54
CA ASN A 128 10.47 -19.90 0.92
C ASN A 128 9.81 -20.82 -0.11
N LEU A 129 10.61 -21.41 -1.01
CA LEU A 129 10.13 -22.30 -2.07
C LEU A 129 9.44 -23.57 -1.54
N GLY A 130 9.76 -24.00 -0.32
CA GLY A 130 9.17 -25.18 0.33
C GLY A 130 7.84 -24.88 1.04
N LYS A 131 7.55 -23.61 1.35
CA LYS A 131 6.31 -23.17 2.01
C LYS A 131 5.65 -22.08 1.18
N ARG A 132 5.05 -22.48 0.06
CA ARG A 132 4.31 -21.53 -0.79
C ARG A 132 2.99 -21.14 -0.11
N GLY A 133 2.84 -19.84 0.17
CA GLY A 133 1.62 -19.26 0.70
C GLY A 133 0.58 -18.97 -0.38
N MET A 134 -0.61 -18.56 0.06
CA MET A 134 -1.64 -18.08 -0.86
C MET A 134 -1.17 -16.78 -1.54
N GLY A 135 -1.20 -16.75 -2.89
CA GLY A 135 -0.76 -15.61 -3.70
C GLY A 135 0.66 -15.73 -4.26
N ASP A 136 1.38 -16.80 -3.97
CA ASP A 136 2.68 -17.05 -4.57
C ASP A 136 2.53 -17.57 -6.01
N ILE A 137 3.34 -17.01 -6.92
CA ILE A 137 3.39 -17.45 -8.30
C ILE A 137 4.10 -18.81 -8.37
N HIS A 138 3.50 -19.78 -9.06
CA HIS A 138 4.16 -21.06 -9.36
C HIS A 138 5.36 -20.79 -10.28
N THR A 139 6.56 -20.75 -9.72
CA THR A 139 7.79 -20.78 -10.52
C THR A 139 8.09 -22.23 -10.87
N MET A 140 8.13 -22.53 -12.20
CA MET A 140 8.68 -23.81 -12.64
C MET A 140 10.17 -23.81 -12.33
N THR A 141 10.59 -24.71 -11.45
CA THR A 141 12.02 -25.08 -11.30
C THR A 141 12.32 -26.09 -12.40
N VAL A 142 13.32 -25.78 -13.23
CA VAL A 142 13.90 -26.72 -14.19
C VAL A 142 14.71 -27.74 -13.43
#